data_67a9f2acdca7596c632e8241eb59027f
#
_entry.id   67a9f2acdca7596c632e8241eb59027f
#
_cell.length_a   1.000
_cell.length_b   1.000
_cell.length_c   1.000
_cell.angle_alpha   90.00
_cell.angle_beta   90.00
_cell.angle_gamma   90.00
#
_symmetry.space_group_name_H-M   'P 1'
#
loop_
_entity.id
_entity.type
_entity.pdbx_description
1 polymer ?
#
loop_
_entity_poly.entity_id
_entity_poly.type
_entity_poly.pdbx_seq_one_letter_code
_entity_poly.pdbx_strand_id
1 'polypeptide(L)'
;MSREVTDWMNIAQCFYWSNERLLQFSQQFSAEIEHVLAGQPSSLQAVKSYLALPTGCERGTYLALDFGGTNVRVSRIRLLGHHCFIVEKKVSRPLKKDGEYNYMTAQTTADELFDFIADLVGEAAGGNKPFYLGHTFSFGVAQHDVGDAQFLQWSKEITVAGAEGRMVNDMLRQALLRKGLDDIIPVALLNDTTALLLAAGYQHGQSQVGIICGTGFNMCYYEPRWDMIVSLEAGGYDGMARTNWDIAVDEASRQPGYHQLEKMVSGAYLSEIYRRVAMEYLEAESMPPFTTEAMNHIVANDSPAEGRLLMGRVWKRIVALQDVKPLRSIGAAVFVRSAQLTGASCFGVLRHLYPDGAIPAQTIAVEGSVLEHVRGSLFMLEDALHICQAGFARGKKIEASPVLVKDGPSVGAAIAAAMAAHH
;
A
#
# COMPACT_ATOMS: atom_id res chain seq x y z
N MET A 1 -37.96 -14.56 -18.40
CA MET A 1 -37.84 -13.19 -18.93
C MET A 1 -36.39 -12.94 -19.24
N SER A 2 -36.05 -12.58 -20.47
CA SER A 2 -34.66 -12.23 -20.85
C SER A 2 -34.34 -10.90 -20.16
N ARG A 3 -33.30 -10.93 -19.26
CA ARG A 3 -32.71 -9.67 -18.74
C ARG A 3 -32.30 -8.81 -19.94
N GLU A 4 -32.74 -7.58 -19.97
CA GLU A 4 -32.38 -6.67 -21.05
C GLU A 4 -30.86 -6.44 -21.03
N VAL A 5 -30.25 -6.53 -22.19
CA VAL A 5 -28.79 -6.29 -22.39
C VAL A 5 -28.33 -4.91 -21.86
N THR A 6 -29.26 -4.00 -21.68
CA THR A 6 -29.08 -2.64 -21.17
C THR A 6 -28.71 -2.57 -19.68
N ASP A 7 -29.04 -3.56 -18.86
CA ASP A 7 -28.94 -3.43 -17.40
C ASP A 7 -27.47 -3.50 -16.90
N TRP A 8 -26.68 -4.46 -17.34
CA TRP A 8 -25.29 -4.58 -16.90
C TRP A 8 -24.38 -3.45 -17.38
N MET A 9 -24.70 -2.83 -18.55
CA MET A 9 -23.98 -1.67 -19.05
C MET A 9 -24.18 -0.45 -18.15
N ASN A 10 -25.41 -0.24 -17.68
CA ASN A 10 -25.71 0.83 -16.72
C ASN A 10 -24.96 0.61 -15.41
N ILE A 11 -24.92 -0.62 -14.92
CA ILE A 11 -24.16 -0.98 -13.71
C ILE A 11 -22.67 -0.70 -13.92
N ALA A 12 -22.05 -1.19 -15.02
CA ALA A 12 -20.65 -0.94 -15.32
C ALA A 12 -20.33 0.57 -15.47
N GLN A 13 -21.27 1.34 -16.03
CA GLN A 13 -21.16 2.79 -16.19
C GLN A 13 -21.06 3.53 -14.85
N CYS A 14 -21.61 2.99 -13.75
CA CYS A 14 -21.46 3.58 -12.41
C CYS A 14 -20.00 3.59 -11.93
N PHE A 15 -19.15 2.71 -12.46
CA PHE A 15 -17.71 2.64 -12.16
C PHE A 15 -16.85 3.45 -13.12
N TYR A 16 -17.45 4.01 -14.17
CA TYR A 16 -16.71 4.81 -15.14
C TYR A 16 -16.41 6.21 -14.61
N TRP A 17 -15.16 6.61 -14.74
CA TRP A 17 -14.69 7.96 -14.45
C TRP A 17 -14.27 8.66 -15.75
N SER A 18 -14.98 9.74 -16.10
CA SER A 18 -14.62 10.56 -17.26
C SER A 18 -13.30 11.29 -17.01
N ASN A 19 -12.64 11.72 -18.11
CA ASN A 19 -11.41 12.51 -18.03
C ASN A 19 -11.57 13.77 -17.16
N GLU A 20 -12.72 14.42 -17.24
CA GLU A 20 -13.05 15.62 -16.43
C GLU A 20 -13.17 15.28 -14.94
N ARG A 21 -13.81 14.14 -14.60
CA ARG A 21 -13.93 13.69 -13.22
C ARG A 21 -12.58 13.30 -12.62
N LEU A 22 -11.71 12.64 -13.39
CA LEU A 22 -10.34 12.29 -12.95
C LEU A 22 -9.52 13.56 -12.71
N LEU A 23 -9.61 14.54 -13.61
CA LEU A 23 -8.92 15.82 -13.44
C LEU A 23 -9.44 16.57 -12.21
N GLN A 24 -10.75 16.66 -12.02
CA GLN A 24 -11.37 17.30 -10.86
C GLN A 24 -10.94 16.62 -9.56
N PHE A 25 -10.96 15.28 -9.52
CA PHE A 25 -10.51 14.51 -8.37
C PHE A 25 -9.05 14.83 -8.03
N SER A 26 -8.15 14.82 -9.03
CA SER A 26 -6.73 15.15 -8.80
C SER A 26 -6.52 16.58 -8.29
N GLN A 27 -7.35 17.53 -8.73
CA GLN A 27 -7.33 18.91 -8.24
C GLN A 27 -7.73 18.99 -6.76
N GLN A 28 -8.82 18.31 -6.40
CA GLN A 28 -9.30 18.27 -5.02
C GLN A 28 -8.30 17.56 -4.10
N PHE A 29 -7.71 16.44 -4.56
CA PHE A 29 -6.68 15.73 -3.82
C PHE A 29 -5.44 16.62 -3.59
N SER A 30 -4.98 17.36 -4.60
CA SER A 30 -3.88 18.33 -4.49
C SER A 30 -4.20 19.48 -3.50
N ALA A 31 -5.43 19.99 -3.51
CA ALA A 31 -5.86 21.02 -2.57
C ALA A 31 -5.89 20.48 -1.13
N GLU A 32 -6.30 19.23 -0.94
CA GLU A 32 -6.34 18.58 0.36
C GLU A 32 -4.93 18.38 0.95
N ILE A 33 -3.92 18.12 0.09
CA ILE A 33 -2.51 18.11 0.52
C ILE A 33 -2.11 19.50 1.09
N GLU A 34 -2.48 20.59 0.42
CA GLU A 34 -2.19 21.93 0.92
C GLU A 34 -2.91 22.22 2.26
N HIS A 35 -4.15 21.77 2.42
CA HIS A 35 -4.89 21.91 3.68
C HIS A 35 -4.15 21.24 4.85
N VAL A 36 -3.76 19.97 4.68
CA VAL A 36 -3.08 19.24 5.76
C VAL A 36 -1.71 19.82 6.08
N LEU A 37 -0.96 20.28 5.08
CA LEU A 37 0.34 20.91 5.29
C LEU A 37 0.22 22.28 5.98
N ALA A 38 -0.91 22.97 5.80
CA ALA A 38 -1.24 24.21 6.50
C ALA A 38 -1.80 23.97 7.91
N GLY A 39 -1.91 22.71 8.38
CA GLY A 39 -2.50 22.36 9.67
C GLY A 39 -4.02 22.55 9.74
N GLN A 40 -4.69 22.62 8.61
CA GLN A 40 -6.15 22.69 8.53
C GLN A 40 -6.79 21.28 8.63
N PRO A 41 -8.06 21.18 9.04
CA PRO A 41 -8.77 19.91 9.02
C PRO A 41 -8.74 19.27 7.63
N SER A 42 -8.37 18.00 7.57
CA SER A 42 -8.20 17.26 6.33
C SER A 42 -8.51 15.78 6.54
N SER A 43 -8.98 15.12 5.51
CA SER A 43 -9.10 13.66 5.47
C SER A 43 -7.78 12.96 5.18
N LEU A 44 -6.79 13.69 4.66
CA LEU A 44 -5.40 13.24 4.55
C LEU A 44 -4.63 13.53 5.84
N GLN A 45 -3.48 12.88 5.98
CA GLN A 45 -2.50 13.19 7.01
C GLN A 45 -1.18 13.61 6.36
N ALA A 46 -0.31 14.27 7.12
CA ALA A 46 1.04 14.61 6.70
C ALA A 46 2.03 14.07 7.73
N VAL A 47 2.21 12.74 7.73
CA VAL A 47 3.08 12.06 8.69
C VAL A 47 4.53 12.21 8.22
N LYS A 48 5.33 12.89 9.02
CA LYS A 48 6.75 13.17 8.75
C LYS A 48 7.58 11.94 8.96
N SER A 49 8.44 11.60 7.98
CA SER A 49 9.38 10.48 8.11
C SER A 49 10.71 10.87 8.73
N TYR A 50 11.04 12.17 8.74
CA TYR A 50 12.37 12.71 9.11
C TYR A 50 13.51 12.16 8.26
N LEU A 51 13.21 11.68 7.04
CA LEU A 51 14.17 11.14 6.08
C LEU A 51 14.05 11.91 4.74
N ALA A 52 15.16 12.40 4.25
CA ALA A 52 15.28 12.95 2.90
C ALA A 52 15.33 11.81 1.85
N LEU A 53 15.41 12.17 0.56
CA LEU A 53 15.68 11.17 -0.48
C LEU A 53 17.13 10.66 -0.40
N PRO A 54 17.36 9.38 -0.71
CA PRO A 54 18.70 8.83 -0.74
C PRO A 54 19.50 9.37 -1.94
N THR A 55 20.84 9.35 -1.79
CA THR A 55 21.75 9.85 -2.82
C THR A 55 22.14 8.78 -3.86
N GLY A 56 21.86 7.50 -3.56
CA GLY A 56 22.34 6.35 -4.33
C GLY A 56 23.81 6.02 -4.07
N CYS A 57 24.46 6.74 -3.17
CA CYS A 57 25.87 6.53 -2.78
C CYS A 57 26.02 5.80 -1.45
N GLU A 58 24.93 5.52 -0.73
CA GLU A 58 24.94 4.85 0.56
C GLU A 58 25.62 3.48 0.45
N ARG A 59 26.47 3.17 1.43
CA ARG A 59 27.27 1.94 1.47
C ARG A 59 27.27 1.33 2.86
N GLY A 60 27.49 0.03 2.92
CA GLY A 60 27.58 -0.71 4.18
C GLY A 60 26.64 -1.90 4.21
N THR A 61 26.70 -2.67 5.29
CA THR A 61 25.81 -3.82 5.51
C THR A 61 24.89 -3.52 6.68
N TYR A 62 23.60 -3.61 6.46
CA TYR A 62 22.56 -3.25 7.39
C TYR A 62 21.56 -4.38 7.56
N LEU A 63 20.88 -4.42 8.70
CA LEU A 63 19.69 -5.23 8.90
C LEU A 63 18.45 -4.41 8.58
N ALA A 64 17.50 -5.06 7.94
CA ALA A 64 16.22 -4.51 7.62
C ALA A 64 15.12 -5.41 8.20
N LEU A 65 14.33 -4.88 9.11
CA LEU A 65 13.14 -5.51 9.64
C LEU A 65 11.92 -4.94 8.92
N ASP A 66 11.09 -5.81 8.36
CA ASP A 66 9.79 -5.47 7.78
C ASP A 66 8.70 -6.17 8.60
N PHE A 67 7.95 -5.35 9.35
CA PHE A 67 6.83 -5.78 10.17
C PHE A 67 5.61 -4.93 9.88
N GLY A 68 4.80 -5.37 8.91
CA GLY A 68 3.61 -4.62 8.48
C GLY A 68 2.35 -5.45 8.37
N GLY A 69 2.36 -6.70 8.77
CA GLY A 69 1.23 -7.59 8.60
C GLY A 69 1.30 -8.86 9.43
N THR A 70 0.89 -9.98 8.81
CA THR A 70 0.87 -11.30 9.44
C THR A 70 2.20 -12.05 9.35
N ASN A 71 3.20 -11.44 8.68
CA ASN A 71 4.54 -11.99 8.53
C ASN A 71 5.57 -10.96 9.01
N VAL A 72 6.62 -11.47 9.63
CA VAL A 72 7.84 -10.70 9.94
C VAL A 72 8.92 -11.15 8.98
N ARG A 73 9.61 -10.17 8.37
CA ARG A 73 10.75 -10.42 7.49
C ARG A 73 11.95 -9.66 8.01
N VAL A 74 13.09 -10.34 8.06
CA VAL A 74 14.37 -9.71 8.37
C VAL A 74 15.35 -10.02 7.26
N SER A 75 15.98 -9.00 6.72
CA SER A 75 16.97 -9.14 5.64
C SER A 75 18.29 -8.51 6.06
N ARG A 76 19.39 -9.17 5.71
CA ARG A 76 20.72 -8.56 5.76
C ARG A 76 21.06 -8.07 4.35
N ILE A 77 21.21 -6.75 4.21
CA ILE A 77 21.36 -6.09 2.93
C ILE A 77 22.68 -5.32 2.91
N ARG A 78 23.47 -5.54 1.87
CA ARG A 78 24.70 -4.79 1.61
C ARG A 78 24.46 -3.78 0.50
N LEU A 79 24.53 -2.50 0.85
CA LEU A 79 24.51 -1.37 -0.07
C LEU A 79 25.91 -1.18 -0.65
N LEU A 80 25.99 -1.10 -1.97
CA LEU A 80 27.28 -1.02 -2.71
C LEU A 80 27.57 0.41 -3.19
N GLY A 81 26.63 1.34 -3.02
CA GLY A 81 26.63 2.62 -3.73
C GLY A 81 26.29 2.42 -5.22
N HIS A 82 26.31 3.51 -5.97
CA HIS A 82 26.00 3.48 -7.41
C HIS A 82 24.66 2.77 -7.73
N HIS A 83 23.64 3.01 -6.90
CA HIS A 83 22.31 2.46 -7.05
C HIS A 83 22.21 0.91 -6.95
N CYS A 84 23.22 0.25 -6.39
CA CYS A 84 23.33 -1.20 -6.32
C CYS A 84 23.32 -1.73 -4.90
N PHE A 85 22.65 -2.88 -4.69
CA PHE A 85 22.63 -3.58 -3.42
C PHE A 85 22.60 -5.10 -3.61
N ILE A 86 22.90 -5.84 -2.55
CA ILE A 86 22.83 -7.30 -2.49
C ILE A 86 22.05 -7.70 -1.24
N VAL A 87 21.04 -8.55 -1.39
CA VAL A 87 20.39 -9.23 -0.27
C VAL A 87 21.23 -10.46 0.09
N GLU A 88 22.01 -10.36 1.17
CA GLU A 88 22.93 -11.44 1.59
C GLU A 88 22.19 -12.58 2.32
N LYS A 89 21.14 -12.23 3.06
CA LYS A 89 20.30 -13.18 3.80
C LYS A 89 18.89 -12.64 3.96
N LYS A 90 17.90 -13.51 3.89
CA LYS A 90 16.50 -13.20 4.14
C LYS A 90 15.88 -14.28 5.00
N VAL A 91 15.25 -13.86 6.09
CA VAL A 91 14.51 -14.71 7.03
C VAL A 91 13.08 -14.21 7.05
N SER A 92 12.10 -15.10 6.95
CA SER A 92 10.69 -14.72 7.02
C SER A 92 9.91 -15.77 7.79
N ARG A 93 9.05 -15.33 8.69
CA ARG A 93 8.12 -16.21 9.43
C ARG A 93 6.76 -15.55 9.62
N PRO A 94 5.67 -16.34 9.51
CA PRO A 94 4.35 -15.84 9.89
C PRO A 94 4.26 -15.64 11.39
N LEU A 95 3.41 -14.73 11.85
CA LEU A 95 3.10 -14.54 13.27
C LEU A 95 2.23 -15.66 13.84
N LYS A 96 1.59 -16.44 12.97
CA LYS A 96 0.80 -17.61 13.35
C LYS A 96 1.19 -18.82 12.51
N LYS A 97 1.41 -19.94 13.19
CA LYS A 97 1.60 -21.24 12.57
C LYS A 97 0.71 -22.26 13.29
N ASP A 98 -0.28 -22.79 12.57
CA ASP A 98 -1.29 -23.66 13.17
C ASP A 98 -0.65 -24.89 13.87
N GLY A 99 -1.06 -25.11 15.12
CA GLY A 99 -0.52 -26.17 15.96
C GLY A 99 0.84 -25.91 16.60
N GLU A 100 1.51 -24.78 16.31
CA GLU A 100 2.81 -24.44 16.90
C GLU A 100 2.78 -23.15 17.72
N TYR A 101 2.36 -22.01 17.13
CA TYR A 101 2.30 -20.73 17.83
C TYR A 101 1.34 -19.72 17.19
N ASN A 102 0.90 -18.74 17.99
CA ASN A 102 0.09 -17.63 17.51
C ASN A 102 0.42 -16.34 18.30
N TYR A 103 1.26 -15.49 17.72
CA TYR A 103 1.66 -14.19 18.29
C TYR A 103 0.72 -13.03 17.90
N MET A 104 -0.50 -13.31 17.42
CA MET A 104 -1.44 -12.26 16.98
C MET A 104 -2.53 -11.95 18.00
N THR A 105 -2.62 -12.71 19.10
CA THR A 105 -3.76 -12.68 20.01
C THR A 105 -3.51 -11.83 21.26
N ALA A 106 -4.58 -11.44 21.96
CA ALA A 106 -4.50 -10.70 23.22
C ALA A 106 -3.84 -11.48 24.38
N GLN A 107 -3.65 -12.79 24.24
CA GLN A 107 -2.90 -13.61 25.20
C GLN A 107 -1.39 -13.44 25.05
N THR A 108 -0.93 -12.96 23.91
CA THR A 108 0.48 -12.65 23.65
C THR A 108 0.79 -11.26 24.18
N THR A 109 1.89 -11.11 24.88
CA THR A 109 2.40 -9.80 25.30
C THR A 109 3.30 -9.16 24.23
N ALA A 110 3.45 -7.86 24.28
CA ALA A 110 4.39 -7.15 23.41
C ALA A 110 5.82 -7.70 23.54
N ASP A 111 6.25 -8.03 24.76
CA ASP A 111 7.59 -8.57 25.00
C ASP A 111 7.79 -9.95 24.34
N GLU A 112 6.80 -10.86 24.40
CA GLU A 112 6.87 -12.15 23.71
C GLU A 112 6.90 -11.98 22.18
N LEU A 113 6.11 -11.04 21.62
CA LEU A 113 6.14 -10.73 20.20
C LEU A 113 7.51 -10.18 19.77
N PHE A 114 8.05 -9.21 20.51
CA PHE A 114 9.33 -8.61 20.17
C PHE A 114 10.50 -9.57 20.42
N ASP A 115 10.41 -10.50 21.38
CA ASP A 115 11.38 -11.59 21.57
C ASP A 115 11.39 -12.54 20.35
N PHE A 116 10.22 -12.89 19.81
CA PHE A 116 10.12 -13.65 18.55
C PHE A 116 10.75 -12.89 17.38
N ILE A 117 10.54 -11.58 17.28
CA ILE A 117 11.17 -10.73 16.25
C ILE A 117 12.68 -10.70 16.43
N ALA A 118 13.18 -10.56 17.67
CA ALA A 118 14.61 -10.56 17.99
C ALA A 118 15.31 -11.87 17.60
N ASP A 119 14.64 -13.02 17.76
CA ASP A 119 15.16 -14.32 17.29
C ASP A 119 15.38 -14.32 15.75
N LEU A 120 14.45 -13.75 14.98
CA LEU A 120 14.60 -13.63 13.53
C LEU A 120 15.74 -12.66 13.15
N VAL A 121 15.87 -11.57 13.91
CA VAL A 121 16.96 -10.59 13.74
C VAL A 121 18.31 -11.28 13.97
N GLY A 122 18.47 -12.03 15.04
CA GLY A 122 19.68 -12.81 15.33
C GLY A 122 20.00 -13.84 14.24
N GLU A 123 18.97 -14.54 13.75
CA GLU A 123 19.14 -15.48 12.64
C GLU A 123 19.62 -14.77 11.37
N ALA A 124 19.06 -13.61 11.01
CA ALA A 124 19.45 -12.83 9.83
C ALA A 124 20.88 -12.25 9.98
N ALA A 125 21.24 -11.79 11.17
CA ALA A 125 22.58 -11.29 11.48
C ALA A 125 23.66 -12.36 11.29
N GLY A 126 23.40 -13.60 11.66
CA GLY A 126 24.27 -14.74 11.37
C GLY A 126 25.64 -14.71 12.07
N GLY A 127 25.69 -14.18 13.29
CA GLY A 127 26.87 -14.11 14.15
C GLY A 127 26.98 -12.77 14.89
N ASN A 128 27.88 -12.70 15.87
CA ASN A 128 28.11 -11.50 16.70
C ASN A 128 28.92 -10.46 15.92
N LYS A 129 28.23 -9.64 15.14
CA LYS A 129 28.80 -8.46 14.49
C LYS A 129 27.86 -7.28 14.76
N PRO A 130 28.40 -6.07 14.96
CA PRO A 130 27.57 -4.89 15.10
C PRO A 130 26.83 -4.60 13.79
N PHE A 131 25.52 -4.32 13.92
CA PHE A 131 24.69 -3.87 12.81
C PHE A 131 23.81 -2.71 13.25
N TYR A 132 23.64 -1.75 12.36
CA TYR A 132 22.51 -0.85 12.41
C TYR A 132 21.31 -1.49 11.72
N LEU A 133 20.12 -1.29 12.31
CA LEU A 133 18.86 -1.88 11.85
C LEU A 133 17.86 -0.78 11.52
N GLY A 134 17.27 -0.84 10.31
CA GLY A 134 16.09 -0.07 9.93
C GLY A 134 14.84 -0.93 10.11
N HIS A 135 13.77 -0.33 10.61
CA HIS A 135 12.54 -1.02 10.95
C HIS A 135 11.36 -0.42 10.19
N THR A 136 10.85 -1.13 9.18
CA THR A 136 9.56 -0.82 8.54
C THR A 136 8.44 -1.34 9.43
N PHE A 137 7.59 -0.42 9.90
CA PHE A 137 6.51 -0.70 10.83
C PHE A 137 5.21 -0.04 10.35
N SER A 138 4.29 -0.87 9.85
CA SER A 138 3.07 -0.41 9.17
C SER A 138 1.84 -0.52 10.07
N PHE A 139 1.92 0.06 11.26
CA PHE A 139 0.83 0.19 12.23
C PHE A 139 0.73 1.62 12.73
N GLY A 140 -0.32 1.94 13.47
CA GLY A 140 -0.54 3.28 14.00
C GLY A 140 0.53 3.72 14.99
N VAL A 141 1.26 4.78 14.69
CA VAL A 141 2.32 5.36 15.53
C VAL A 141 2.24 6.89 15.55
N ALA A 142 2.76 7.49 16.61
CA ALA A 142 3.08 8.90 16.67
C ALA A 142 4.61 9.04 16.60
N GLN A 143 5.12 9.51 15.47
CA GLN A 143 6.55 9.65 15.20
C GLN A 143 7.01 11.07 15.48
N HIS A 144 8.15 11.22 16.16
CA HIS A 144 8.75 12.51 16.51
C HIS A 144 10.17 12.70 15.96
N ASP A 145 10.83 11.62 15.60
CA ASP A 145 12.16 11.59 14.95
C ASP A 145 12.29 10.35 14.08
N VAL A 146 13.46 10.18 13.43
CA VAL A 146 13.73 9.01 12.59
C VAL A 146 13.94 7.73 13.39
N GLY A 147 14.43 7.85 14.63
CA GLY A 147 14.93 6.71 15.43
C GLY A 147 13.83 5.86 16.03
N ASP A 148 12.70 6.47 16.40
CA ASP A 148 11.64 5.77 17.11
C ASP A 148 10.28 6.46 16.98
N ALA A 149 9.22 5.76 17.37
CA ALA A 149 7.85 6.28 17.42
C ALA A 149 7.07 5.63 18.56
N GLN A 150 6.15 6.38 19.15
CA GLN A 150 5.21 5.85 20.13
C GLN A 150 4.14 5.03 19.43
N PHE A 151 3.95 3.79 19.85
CA PHE A 151 2.91 2.92 19.34
C PHE A 151 1.53 3.37 19.83
N LEU A 152 0.57 3.51 18.93
CA LEU A 152 -0.79 3.93 19.22
C LEU A 152 -1.77 2.75 19.28
N GLN A 153 -1.81 1.94 18.20
CA GLN A 153 -2.77 0.85 18.09
C GLN A 153 -2.37 -0.17 17.02
N TRP A 154 -2.77 -1.40 17.25
CA TRP A 154 -2.68 -2.43 16.22
C TRP A 154 -3.75 -2.23 15.15
N SER A 155 -3.43 -2.63 13.95
CA SER A 155 -4.36 -2.76 12.83
C SER A 155 -4.40 -4.23 12.36
N LYS A 156 -5.25 -4.52 11.38
CA LYS A 156 -5.42 -5.88 10.84
C LYS A 156 -6.00 -6.82 11.91
N GLU A 157 -5.47 -8.03 12.05
CA GLU A 157 -5.99 -9.04 12.99
C GLU A 157 -5.13 -9.19 14.26
N ILE A 158 -4.21 -8.26 14.50
CA ILE A 158 -3.31 -8.28 15.65
C ILE A 158 -3.98 -7.60 16.84
N THR A 159 -3.90 -8.24 18.02
CA THR A 159 -4.49 -7.75 19.27
C THR A 159 -3.55 -7.94 20.47
N VAL A 160 -2.24 -7.98 20.25
CA VAL A 160 -1.18 -8.19 21.23
C VAL A 160 -1.26 -7.14 22.34
N ALA A 161 -1.18 -7.59 23.60
CA ALA A 161 -1.35 -6.72 24.77
C ALA A 161 -0.05 -6.00 25.17
N GLY A 162 -0.19 -4.80 25.74
CA GLY A 162 0.90 -4.09 26.44
C GLY A 162 1.92 -3.42 25.52
N ALA A 163 1.51 -3.08 24.28
CA ALA A 163 2.34 -2.30 23.37
C ALA A 163 1.96 -0.81 23.36
N GLU A 164 0.67 -0.49 23.61
CA GLU A 164 0.15 0.88 23.51
C GLU A 164 0.92 1.86 24.40
N GLY A 165 1.30 2.99 23.84
CA GLY A 165 2.05 4.05 24.51
C GLY A 165 3.55 3.80 24.64
N ARG A 166 4.05 2.60 24.30
CA ARG A 166 5.50 2.27 24.31
C ARG A 166 6.17 2.73 23.03
N MET A 167 7.47 2.97 23.10
CA MET A 167 8.31 3.27 21.95
C MET A 167 8.66 1.98 21.21
N VAL A 168 8.43 1.97 19.89
CA VAL A 168 8.50 0.73 19.09
C VAL A 168 9.93 0.18 19.01
N ASN A 169 10.90 1.02 18.68
CA ASN A 169 12.30 0.59 18.58
C ASN A 169 12.92 0.35 19.97
N ASP A 170 12.39 0.97 21.04
CA ASP A 170 12.81 0.63 22.40
C ASP A 170 12.32 -0.78 22.79
N MET A 171 11.08 -1.17 22.47
CA MET A 171 10.61 -2.54 22.65
C MET A 171 11.51 -3.54 21.92
N LEU A 172 11.91 -3.25 20.68
CA LEU A 172 12.83 -4.10 19.92
C LEU A 172 14.22 -4.14 20.57
N ARG A 173 14.74 -3.00 21.02
CA ARG A 173 16.06 -2.93 21.69
C ARG A 173 16.07 -3.75 22.96
N GLN A 174 15.01 -3.67 23.76
CA GLN A 174 14.90 -4.48 24.99
C GLN A 174 14.85 -5.99 24.68
N ALA A 175 14.14 -6.39 23.62
CA ALA A 175 14.11 -7.78 23.19
C ALA A 175 15.49 -8.25 22.69
N LEU A 176 16.19 -7.44 21.90
CA LEU A 176 17.56 -7.75 21.46
C LEU A 176 18.51 -7.94 22.64
N LEU A 177 18.43 -7.08 23.67
CA LEU A 177 19.22 -7.22 24.90
C LEU A 177 18.90 -8.54 25.63
N ARG A 178 17.61 -8.90 25.77
CA ARG A 178 17.22 -10.19 26.38
C ARG A 178 17.78 -11.41 25.63
N LYS A 179 18.02 -11.28 24.34
CA LYS A 179 18.58 -12.33 23.47
C LYS A 179 20.11 -12.27 23.34
N GLY A 180 20.79 -11.35 24.03
CA GLY A 180 22.25 -11.18 23.94
C GLY A 180 22.71 -10.65 22.58
N LEU A 181 21.89 -9.83 21.92
CA LEU A 181 22.13 -9.21 20.60
C LEU A 181 22.32 -7.69 20.74
N ASP A 182 22.99 -7.25 21.77
CA ASP A 182 23.23 -5.85 22.15
C ASP A 182 24.04 -5.05 21.15
N ASP A 183 24.81 -5.72 20.27
CA ASP A 183 25.53 -5.11 19.14
C ASP A 183 24.61 -4.74 17.95
N ILE A 184 23.31 -5.06 18.00
CA ILE A 184 22.36 -4.69 16.95
C ILE A 184 21.53 -3.50 17.44
N ILE A 185 21.66 -2.37 16.71
CA ILE A 185 21.09 -1.09 17.12
C ILE A 185 19.99 -0.67 16.12
N PRO A 186 18.71 -0.68 16.53
CA PRO A 186 17.63 -0.05 15.76
C PRO A 186 17.86 1.48 15.71
N VAL A 187 18.03 2.04 14.51
CA VAL A 187 18.34 3.46 14.28
C VAL A 187 17.31 4.21 13.45
N ALA A 188 16.43 3.49 12.77
CA ALA A 188 15.38 4.10 11.97
C ALA A 188 14.08 3.31 12.08
N LEU A 189 12.96 4.04 12.20
CA LEU A 189 11.60 3.52 12.11
C LEU A 189 10.86 4.25 11.01
N LEU A 190 10.20 3.53 10.10
CA LEU A 190 9.53 4.13 8.96
C LEU A 190 8.29 3.34 8.52
N ASN A 191 7.37 4.05 7.87
CA ASN A 191 6.22 3.45 7.20
C ASN A 191 6.65 2.71 5.92
N ASP A 192 5.85 1.74 5.48
CA ASP A 192 6.12 0.94 4.27
C ASP A 192 6.20 1.77 2.99
N THR A 193 5.34 2.79 2.81
CA THR A 193 5.41 3.68 1.63
C THR A 193 6.68 4.53 1.63
N THR A 194 7.12 4.99 2.80
CA THR A 194 8.41 5.70 2.95
C THR A 194 9.56 4.79 2.56
N ALA A 195 9.56 3.54 3.05
CA ALA A 195 10.57 2.55 2.70
C ALA A 195 10.57 2.24 1.20
N LEU A 196 9.39 2.09 0.58
CA LEU A 196 9.24 1.92 -0.86
C LEU A 196 9.89 3.07 -1.64
N LEU A 197 9.62 4.33 -1.24
CA LEU A 197 10.17 5.50 -1.93
C LEU A 197 11.69 5.62 -1.75
N LEU A 198 12.23 5.30 -0.57
CA LEU A 198 13.67 5.22 -0.35
C LEU A 198 14.33 4.16 -1.25
N ALA A 199 13.72 2.98 -1.35
CA ALA A 199 14.21 1.91 -2.22
C ALA A 199 14.24 2.34 -3.69
N ALA A 200 13.17 2.97 -4.18
CA ALA A 200 13.08 3.47 -5.55
C ALA A 200 14.08 4.62 -5.81
N GLY A 201 14.16 5.59 -4.91
CA GLY A 201 15.11 6.69 -5.00
C GLY A 201 16.55 6.22 -5.06
N TYR A 202 16.89 5.21 -4.25
CA TYR A 202 18.20 4.58 -4.29
C TYR A 202 18.46 3.86 -5.62
N GLN A 203 17.51 3.09 -6.13
CA GLN A 203 17.68 2.26 -7.33
C GLN A 203 17.61 3.04 -8.64
N HIS A 204 16.72 4.02 -8.72
CA HIS A 204 16.38 4.73 -9.96
C HIS A 204 16.82 6.20 -9.97
N GLY A 205 17.23 6.75 -8.84
CA GLY A 205 17.67 8.12 -8.67
C GLY A 205 16.50 9.12 -8.58
N GLN A 206 15.75 9.33 -9.66
CA GLN A 206 14.65 10.29 -9.68
C GLN A 206 13.32 9.61 -9.38
N SER A 207 12.93 9.59 -8.12
CA SER A 207 11.62 9.11 -7.66
C SER A 207 11.16 9.99 -6.49
N GLN A 208 10.00 10.62 -6.63
CA GLN A 208 9.47 11.54 -5.61
C GLN A 208 8.12 11.10 -5.05
N VAL A 209 7.50 10.06 -5.62
CA VAL A 209 6.20 9.53 -5.19
C VAL A 209 6.29 8.04 -5.02
N GLY A 210 5.78 7.54 -3.89
CA GLY A 210 5.62 6.13 -3.59
C GLY A 210 4.15 5.76 -3.37
N ILE A 211 3.71 4.63 -3.92
CA ILE A 211 2.33 4.14 -3.86
C ILE A 211 2.32 2.67 -3.48
N ILE A 212 1.60 2.32 -2.44
CA ILE A 212 1.26 0.93 -2.12
C ILE A 212 -0.22 0.72 -2.35
N CYS A 213 -0.58 -0.19 -3.28
CA CYS A 213 -1.94 -0.64 -3.50
C CYS A 213 -1.97 -2.17 -3.52
N GLY A 214 -2.17 -2.73 -2.34
CA GLY A 214 -2.26 -4.16 -2.08
C GLY A 214 -3.51 -4.48 -1.27
N THR A 215 -3.35 -5.10 -0.10
CA THR A 215 -4.46 -5.29 0.86
C THR A 215 -5.03 -3.95 1.30
N GLY A 216 -4.17 -2.97 1.60
CA GLY A 216 -4.53 -1.57 1.86
C GLY A 216 -4.07 -0.64 0.73
N PHE A 217 -4.24 0.66 0.97
CA PHE A 217 -3.81 1.71 0.06
C PHE A 217 -3.18 2.87 0.83
N ASN A 218 -1.97 3.24 0.47
CA ASN A 218 -1.30 4.43 0.97
C ASN A 218 -0.36 5.03 -0.06
N MET A 219 0.01 6.31 0.15
CA MET A 219 0.95 7.07 -0.67
C MET A 219 1.87 7.90 0.19
N CYS A 220 3.10 8.08 -0.28
CA CYS A 220 4.03 9.06 0.24
C CYS A 220 4.66 9.86 -0.90
N TYR A 221 5.27 10.97 -0.54
CA TYR A 221 6.03 11.78 -1.48
C TYR A 221 7.13 12.56 -0.75
N TYR A 222 8.13 13.03 -1.51
CA TYR A 222 9.13 13.95 -0.99
C TYR A 222 8.58 15.39 -1.00
N GLU A 223 8.49 16.00 0.18
CA GLU A 223 8.03 17.38 0.35
C GLU A 223 9.25 18.33 0.43
N PRO A 224 9.52 19.13 -0.62
CA PRO A 224 10.69 20.00 -0.65
C PRO A 224 10.71 21.08 0.43
N ARG A 225 9.52 21.53 0.90
CA ARG A 225 9.43 22.57 1.95
C ARG A 225 9.95 22.08 3.31
N TRP A 226 9.91 20.78 3.53
CA TRP A 226 10.36 20.15 4.77
C TRP A 226 11.64 19.33 4.61
N ASP A 227 12.14 19.19 3.37
CA ASP A 227 13.30 18.34 3.00
C ASP A 227 13.17 16.92 3.54
N MET A 228 11.98 16.35 3.41
CA MET A 228 11.72 14.98 3.87
C MET A 228 10.57 14.29 3.14
N ILE A 229 10.52 12.98 3.25
CA ILE A 229 9.39 12.17 2.78
C ILE A 229 8.22 12.32 3.77
N VAL A 230 7.03 12.46 3.21
CA VAL A 230 5.77 12.60 3.97
C VAL A 230 4.82 11.49 3.55
N SER A 231 4.30 10.73 4.52
CA SER A 231 3.20 9.78 4.28
C SER A 231 1.87 10.53 4.36
N LEU A 232 1.02 10.35 3.35
CA LEU A 232 -0.25 11.05 3.24
C LEU A 232 -1.41 10.37 3.97
N GLU A 233 -1.24 9.09 4.35
CA GLU A 233 -2.35 8.23 4.77
C GLU A 233 -3.52 8.33 3.78
N ALA A 234 -3.16 8.23 2.49
CA ALA A 234 -4.00 8.56 1.34
C ALA A 234 -5.30 7.75 1.26
N GLY A 235 -5.32 6.57 1.87
CA GLY A 235 -6.53 5.77 2.03
C GLY A 235 -7.67 6.49 2.73
N GLY A 236 -7.34 7.48 3.58
CA GLY A 236 -8.29 8.29 4.33
C GLY A 236 -9.07 9.31 3.49
N TYR A 237 -8.60 9.67 2.29
CA TYR A 237 -9.26 10.69 1.46
C TYR A 237 -10.74 10.36 1.24
N ASP A 238 -11.61 11.37 1.42
CA ASP A 238 -13.07 11.22 1.39
C ASP A 238 -13.78 12.17 0.40
N GLY A 239 -13.03 13.03 -0.30
CA GLY A 239 -13.54 14.05 -1.23
C GLY A 239 -14.04 13.51 -2.59
N MET A 240 -14.40 12.22 -2.72
CA MET A 240 -14.84 11.63 -3.99
C MET A 240 -16.27 11.11 -3.95
N ALA A 241 -16.92 11.10 -5.13
CA ALA A 241 -18.24 10.50 -5.30
C ALA A 241 -18.14 8.96 -5.20
N ARG A 242 -19.07 8.37 -4.43
CA ARG A 242 -19.18 6.93 -4.16
C ARG A 242 -20.47 6.37 -4.76
N THR A 243 -20.44 5.12 -5.21
CA THR A 243 -21.63 4.38 -5.58
C THR A 243 -22.37 3.86 -4.34
N ASN A 244 -23.62 3.43 -4.49
CA ASN A 244 -24.36 2.78 -3.39
C ASN A 244 -23.66 1.52 -2.87
N TRP A 245 -22.94 0.78 -3.73
CA TRP A 245 -22.17 -0.39 -3.33
C TRP A 245 -20.93 -0.01 -2.51
N ASP A 246 -20.26 1.10 -2.83
CA ASP A 246 -19.14 1.62 -2.03
C ASP A 246 -19.64 2.04 -0.63
N ILE A 247 -20.78 2.72 -0.57
CA ILE A 247 -21.40 3.12 0.70
C ILE A 247 -21.76 1.88 1.53
N ALA A 248 -22.39 0.89 0.92
CA ALA A 248 -22.78 -0.34 1.62
C ALA A 248 -21.56 -1.18 2.09
N VAL A 249 -20.42 -1.13 1.38
CA VAL A 249 -19.16 -1.74 1.83
C VAL A 249 -18.58 -0.97 3.01
N ASP A 250 -18.60 0.36 2.95
CA ASP A 250 -18.13 1.22 4.03
C ASP A 250 -18.93 0.98 5.32
N GLU A 251 -20.27 1.03 5.25
CA GLU A 251 -21.16 0.80 6.38
C GLU A 251 -20.99 -0.58 7.03
N ALA A 252 -20.70 -1.60 6.23
CA ALA A 252 -20.45 -2.96 6.72
C ALA A 252 -19.00 -3.21 7.21
N SER A 253 -18.12 -2.23 7.07
CA SER A 253 -16.72 -2.35 7.47
C SER A 253 -16.53 -2.20 8.98
N ARG A 254 -15.33 -2.54 9.48
CA ARG A 254 -14.98 -2.35 10.91
C ARG A 254 -14.94 -0.87 11.33
N GLN A 255 -14.69 0.05 10.39
CA GLN A 255 -14.55 1.48 10.63
C GLN A 255 -15.37 2.27 9.57
N PRO A 256 -16.70 2.33 9.71
CA PRO A 256 -17.53 3.11 8.81
C PRO A 256 -17.14 4.59 8.81
N GLY A 257 -17.10 5.20 7.63
CA GLY A 257 -16.74 6.61 7.45
C GLY A 257 -15.23 6.89 7.35
N TYR A 258 -14.37 5.93 7.71
CA TYR A 258 -12.92 6.06 7.64
C TYR A 258 -12.35 5.31 6.43
N HIS A 259 -11.17 5.71 5.95
CA HIS A 259 -10.43 5.06 4.85
C HIS A 259 -11.28 4.89 3.59
N GLN A 260 -11.99 5.93 3.18
CA GLN A 260 -12.97 5.84 2.10
C GLN A 260 -12.34 5.55 0.74
N LEU A 261 -11.20 6.22 0.40
CA LEU A 261 -10.50 5.95 -0.85
C LEU A 261 -9.92 4.53 -0.85
N GLU A 262 -9.31 4.09 0.26
CA GLU A 262 -8.80 2.73 0.39
C GLU A 262 -9.89 1.69 0.08
N LYS A 263 -11.10 1.88 0.59
CA LYS A 263 -12.24 0.98 0.34
C LYS A 263 -12.67 0.92 -1.12
N MET A 264 -12.34 1.92 -1.93
CA MET A 264 -12.64 1.95 -3.36
C MET A 264 -11.53 1.37 -4.25
N VAL A 265 -10.27 1.31 -3.75
CA VAL A 265 -9.11 0.96 -4.59
C VAL A 265 -8.32 -0.26 -4.12
N SER A 266 -8.39 -0.63 -2.84
CA SER A 266 -7.51 -1.67 -2.29
C SER A 266 -8.08 -3.08 -2.37
N GLY A 267 -7.20 -4.06 -2.37
CA GLY A 267 -7.52 -5.47 -2.52
C GLY A 267 -8.39 -6.05 -1.41
N ALA A 268 -8.41 -5.46 -0.23
CA ALA A 268 -9.28 -5.92 0.85
C ALA A 268 -10.78 -5.73 0.52
N TYR A 269 -11.11 -4.77 -0.36
CA TYR A 269 -12.50 -4.35 -0.57
C TYR A 269 -13.02 -4.55 -1.99
N LEU A 270 -12.17 -4.60 -3.01
CA LEU A 270 -12.60 -4.71 -4.41
C LEU A 270 -13.49 -5.92 -4.67
N SER A 271 -13.17 -7.07 -4.09
CA SER A 271 -14.00 -8.27 -4.23
C SER A 271 -15.36 -8.14 -3.53
N GLU A 272 -15.43 -7.41 -2.43
CA GLU A 272 -16.70 -7.18 -1.73
C GLU A 272 -17.61 -6.21 -2.49
N ILE A 273 -17.04 -5.15 -3.09
CA ILE A 273 -17.77 -4.28 -4.01
C ILE A 273 -18.33 -5.12 -5.16
N TYR A 274 -17.48 -5.91 -5.81
CA TYR A 274 -17.89 -6.76 -6.93
C TYR A 274 -18.94 -7.81 -6.52
N ARG A 275 -18.79 -8.41 -5.33
CA ARG A 275 -19.76 -9.37 -4.79
C ARG A 275 -21.15 -8.75 -4.65
N ARG A 276 -21.26 -7.55 -4.09
CA ARG A 276 -22.54 -6.83 -3.93
C ARG A 276 -23.18 -6.50 -5.27
N VAL A 277 -22.38 -6.01 -6.22
CA VAL A 277 -22.84 -5.74 -7.58
C VAL A 277 -23.32 -7.03 -8.28
N ALA A 278 -22.55 -8.12 -8.16
CA ALA A 278 -22.91 -9.40 -8.75
C ALA A 278 -24.19 -9.99 -8.12
N MET A 279 -24.40 -9.80 -6.82
CA MET A 279 -25.64 -10.20 -6.13
C MET A 279 -26.85 -9.45 -6.68
N GLU A 280 -26.74 -8.11 -6.83
CA GLU A 280 -27.81 -7.29 -7.40
C GLU A 280 -28.10 -7.67 -8.84
N TYR A 281 -27.08 -7.78 -9.69
CA TYR A 281 -27.23 -8.20 -11.09
C TYR A 281 -27.89 -9.58 -11.22
N LEU A 282 -27.54 -10.53 -10.36
CA LEU A 282 -28.07 -11.89 -10.37
C LEU A 282 -29.35 -12.05 -9.57
N GLU A 283 -29.89 -10.99 -8.96
CA GLU A 283 -31.02 -11.03 -8.03
C GLU A 283 -30.81 -12.12 -6.95
N ALA A 284 -29.59 -12.16 -6.38
CA ALA A 284 -29.19 -13.18 -5.44
C ALA A 284 -29.35 -12.67 -4.00
N GLU A 285 -30.09 -13.41 -3.15
CA GLU A 285 -30.26 -13.07 -1.74
C GLU A 285 -28.92 -13.18 -0.95
N SER A 286 -28.04 -14.09 -1.37
CA SER A 286 -26.74 -14.26 -0.74
C SER A 286 -25.68 -14.77 -1.72
N MET A 287 -24.42 -14.47 -1.41
CA MET A 287 -23.25 -14.98 -2.09
C MET A 287 -22.09 -15.04 -1.06
N PRO A 288 -21.34 -16.16 -0.97
CA PRO A 288 -20.22 -16.25 -0.05
C PRO A 288 -19.16 -15.19 -0.37
N PRO A 289 -18.44 -14.67 0.63
CA PRO A 289 -17.29 -13.80 0.39
C PRO A 289 -16.19 -14.55 -0.36
N PHE A 290 -15.41 -13.82 -1.14
CA PHE A 290 -14.26 -14.35 -1.87
C PHE A 290 -13.15 -13.29 -1.96
N THR A 291 -11.94 -13.73 -2.31
CA THR A 291 -10.77 -12.84 -2.35
C THR A 291 -10.70 -12.04 -3.66
N THR A 292 -10.00 -10.93 -3.62
CA THR A 292 -9.68 -10.14 -4.84
C THR A 292 -8.83 -10.92 -5.83
N GLU A 293 -8.01 -11.87 -5.37
CA GLU A 293 -7.32 -12.82 -6.25
C GLU A 293 -8.32 -13.70 -7.03
N ALA A 294 -9.33 -14.26 -6.36
CA ALA A 294 -10.39 -15.02 -7.04
C ALA A 294 -11.19 -14.15 -8.02
N MET A 295 -11.48 -12.89 -7.65
CA MET A 295 -12.08 -11.91 -8.57
C MET A 295 -11.20 -11.68 -9.80
N ASN A 296 -9.88 -11.50 -9.62
CA ASN A 296 -8.94 -11.30 -10.71
C ASN A 296 -8.93 -12.52 -11.66
N HIS A 297 -8.93 -13.74 -11.13
CA HIS A 297 -9.05 -14.94 -11.95
C HIS A 297 -10.35 -15.01 -12.77
N ILE A 298 -11.47 -14.59 -12.17
CA ILE A 298 -12.77 -14.50 -12.86
C ILE A 298 -12.68 -13.48 -14.01
N VAL A 299 -12.18 -12.28 -13.72
CA VAL A 299 -12.13 -11.17 -14.69
C VAL A 299 -11.14 -11.44 -15.82
N ALA A 300 -9.98 -11.99 -15.51
CA ALA A 300 -8.92 -12.27 -16.49
C ALA A 300 -9.20 -13.48 -17.40
N ASN A 301 -10.19 -14.32 -17.08
CA ASN A 301 -10.49 -15.53 -17.86
C ASN A 301 -11.28 -15.17 -19.12
N ASP A 302 -10.70 -15.43 -20.30
CA ASP A 302 -11.32 -15.09 -21.59
C ASP A 302 -12.30 -16.17 -22.11
N SER A 303 -12.28 -17.40 -21.53
CA SER A 303 -13.19 -18.49 -21.89
C SER A 303 -14.54 -18.35 -21.16
N PRO A 304 -15.67 -18.17 -21.86
CA PRO A 304 -16.97 -18.12 -21.18
C PRO A 304 -17.32 -19.40 -20.42
N ALA A 305 -16.94 -20.57 -20.94
CA ALA A 305 -17.23 -21.84 -20.30
C ALA A 305 -16.42 -22.03 -19.01
N GLU A 306 -15.12 -21.74 -19.04
CA GLU A 306 -14.25 -21.78 -17.85
C GLU A 306 -14.63 -20.69 -16.85
N GLY A 307 -14.93 -19.47 -17.31
CA GLY A 307 -15.42 -18.37 -16.49
C GLY A 307 -16.69 -18.75 -15.72
N ARG A 308 -17.63 -19.44 -16.39
CA ARG A 308 -18.84 -19.97 -15.74
C ARG A 308 -18.51 -20.96 -14.63
N LEU A 309 -17.60 -21.92 -14.91
CA LEU A 309 -17.19 -22.92 -13.92
C LEU A 309 -16.48 -22.27 -12.73
N LEU A 310 -15.61 -21.30 -12.98
CA LEU A 310 -14.88 -20.56 -11.94
C LEU A 310 -15.84 -19.76 -11.06
N MET A 311 -16.74 -18.98 -11.65
CA MET A 311 -17.81 -18.26 -10.93
C MET A 311 -18.66 -19.21 -10.11
N GLY A 312 -19.08 -20.34 -10.70
CA GLY A 312 -19.89 -21.37 -10.03
C GLY A 312 -19.17 -21.94 -8.80
N ARG A 313 -17.88 -22.17 -8.89
CA ARG A 313 -17.04 -22.68 -7.80
C ARG A 313 -16.86 -21.61 -6.69
N VAL A 314 -16.52 -20.38 -7.07
CA VAL A 314 -16.26 -19.29 -6.14
C VAL A 314 -17.54 -18.85 -5.43
N TRP A 315 -18.64 -18.71 -6.17
CA TRP A 315 -19.90 -18.20 -5.64
C TRP A 315 -20.86 -19.29 -5.13
N LYS A 316 -20.47 -20.58 -5.28
CA LYS A 316 -21.26 -21.78 -4.88
C LYS A 316 -22.68 -21.74 -5.45
N ARG A 317 -22.81 -21.32 -6.72
CA ARG A 317 -24.08 -21.23 -7.43
C ARG A 317 -23.91 -21.49 -8.93
N ILE A 318 -25.01 -21.87 -9.59
CA ILE A 318 -25.02 -21.99 -11.05
C ILE A 318 -25.16 -20.60 -11.68
N VAL A 319 -24.24 -20.24 -12.57
CA VAL A 319 -24.26 -19.01 -13.36
C VAL A 319 -24.67 -19.37 -14.78
N ALA A 320 -25.61 -18.63 -15.39
CA ALA A 320 -25.98 -18.85 -16.79
C ALA A 320 -24.84 -18.38 -17.71
N LEU A 321 -24.65 -19.06 -18.84
CA LEU A 321 -23.54 -18.76 -19.76
C LEU A 321 -23.61 -17.32 -20.29
N GLN A 322 -24.82 -16.82 -20.52
CA GLN A 322 -25.09 -15.45 -20.97
C GLN A 322 -24.69 -14.37 -19.96
N ASP A 323 -24.63 -14.68 -18.66
CA ASP A 323 -24.28 -13.73 -17.59
C ASP A 323 -22.77 -13.62 -17.37
N VAL A 324 -21.99 -14.56 -17.91
CA VAL A 324 -20.52 -14.58 -17.69
C VAL A 324 -19.83 -13.33 -18.24
N LYS A 325 -20.13 -12.93 -19.46
CA LYS A 325 -19.55 -11.73 -20.07
C LYS A 325 -19.97 -10.43 -19.33
N PRO A 326 -21.28 -10.19 -19.03
CA PRO A 326 -21.68 -9.08 -18.18
C PRO A 326 -20.94 -9.00 -16.86
N LEU A 327 -20.90 -10.09 -16.09
CA LEU A 327 -20.27 -10.14 -14.78
C LEU A 327 -18.75 -9.86 -14.86
N ARG A 328 -18.07 -10.42 -15.85
CA ARG A 328 -16.65 -10.11 -16.10
C ARG A 328 -16.45 -8.62 -16.41
N SER A 329 -17.30 -8.03 -17.25
CA SER A 329 -17.21 -6.62 -17.61
C SER A 329 -17.43 -5.70 -16.42
N ILE A 330 -18.37 -6.03 -15.54
CA ILE A 330 -18.59 -5.31 -14.28
C ILE A 330 -17.33 -5.41 -13.39
N GLY A 331 -16.79 -6.61 -13.19
CA GLY A 331 -15.57 -6.80 -12.40
C GLY A 331 -14.37 -6.05 -12.99
N ALA A 332 -14.22 -6.03 -14.31
CA ALA A 332 -13.19 -5.24 -15.00
C ALA A 332 -13.38 -3.73 -14.74
N ALA A 333 -14.62 -3.22 -14.78
CA ALA A 333 -14.91 -1.82 -14.49
C ALA A 333 -14.53 -1.42 -13.05
N VAL A 334 -14.72 -2.30 -12.08
CA VAL A 334 -14.28 -2.09 -10.69
C VAL A 334 -12.74 -1.98 -10.62
N PHE A 335 -12.00 -2.87 -11.29
CA PHE A 335 -10.53 -2.81 -11.34
C PHE A 335 -10.01 -1.57 -12.08
N VAL A 336 -10.62 -1.21 -13.22
CA VAL A 336 -10.25 0.00 -13.97
C VAL A 336 -10.42 1.23 -13.11
N ARG A 337 -11.54 1.37 -12.40
CA ARG A 337 -11.77 2.47 -11.49
C ARG A 337 -10.71 2.55 -10.39
N SER A 338 -10.36 1.42 -9.78
CA SER A 338 -9.31 1.36 -8.76
C SER A 338 -7.98 1.92 -9.29
N ALA A 339 -7.53 1.46 -10.45
CA ALA A 339 -6.29 1.93 -11.06
C ALA A 339 -6.35 3.40 -11.47
N GLN A 340 -7.48 3.85 -12.02
CA GLN A 340 -7.70 5.25 -12.41
C GLN A 340 -7.67 6.20 -11.20
N LEU A 341 -8.32 5.85 -10.11
CA LEU A 341 -8.29 6.66 -8.88
C LEU A 341 -6.89 6.69 -8.26
N THR A 342 -6.18 5.57 -8.27
CA THR A 342 -4.77 5.52 -7.84
C THR A 342 -3.90 6.44 -8.69
N GLY A 343 -4.04 6.42 -10.03
CA GLY A 343 -3.32 7.30 -10.94
C GLY A 343 -3.69 8.78 -10.78
N ALA A 344 -4.96 9.08 -10.59
CA ALA A 344 -5.42 10.46 -10.36
C ALA A 344 -4.97 11.01 -8.99
N SER A 345 -4.89 10.17 -7.94
CA SER A 345 -4.29 10.54 -6.65
C SER A 345 -2.81 10.87 -6.83
N CYS A 346 -2.08 10.02 -7.56
CA CYS A 346 -0.68 10.26 -7.90
C CYS A 346 -0.50 11.59 -8.65
N PHE A 347 -1.36 11.86 -9.63
CA PHE A 347 -1.32 13.14 -10.33
C PHE A 347 -1.65 14.31 -9.41
N GLY A 348 -2.52 14.15 -8.42
CA GLY A 348 -2.78 15.15 -7.38
C GLY A 348 -1.51 15.53 -6.60
N VAL A 349 -0.67 14.54 -6.26
CA VAL A 349 0.65 14.79 -5.65
C VAL A 349 1.59 15.50 -6.62
N LEU A 350 1.68 15.04 -7.86
CA LEU A 350 2.55 15.68 -8.88
C LEU A 350 2.11 17.13 -9.17
N ARG A 351 0.82 17.39 -9.17
CA ARG A 351 0.27 18.75 -9.31
C ARG A 351 0.64 19.66 -8.12
N HIS A 352 0.63 19.10 -6.90
CA HIS A 352 1.10 19.80 -5.72
C HIS A 352 2.58 20.16 -5.82
N LEU A 353 3.41 19.21 -6.22
CA LEU A 353 4.87 19.41 -6.38
C LEU A 353 5.22 20.35 -7.55
N TYR A 354 4.43 20.33 -8.62
CA TYR A 354 4.68 21.05 -9.87
C TYR A 354 3.46 21.84 -10.32
N PRO A 355 3.10 22.93 -9.62
CA PRO A 355 1.87 23.69 -9.86
C PRO A 355 1.85 24.39 -11.23
N ASP A 356 2.99 24.57 -11.86
CA ASP A 356 3.12 25.07 -13.24
C ASP A 356 2.96 23.98 -14.32
N GLY A 357 2.83 22.71 -13.91
CA GLY A 357 2.71 21.55 -14.78
C GLY A 357 3.99 21.12 -15.49
N ALA A 358 5.15 21.66 -15.12
CA ALA A 358 6.46 21.24 -15.64
C ALA A 358 7.02 20.05 -14.83
N ILE A 359 6.40 18.88 -14.98
CA ILE A 359 6.77 17.66 -14.26
C ILE A 359 8.04 17.07 -14.88
N PRO A 360 9.17 16.96 -14.15
CA PRO A 360 10.39 16.37 -14.67
C PRO A 360 10.25 14.87 -14.90
N ALA A 361 11.15 14.31 -15.71
CA ALA A 361 11.26 12.88 -15.90
C ALA A 361 11.58 12.21 -14.55
N GLN A 362 10.73 11.26 -14.16
CA GLN A 362 10.88 10.54 -12.90
C GLN A 362 10.16 9.19 -12.91
N THR A 363 10.55 8.32 -12.00
CA THR A 363 9.81 7.09 -11.73
C THR A 363 8.81 7.31 -10.59
N ILE A 364 7.64 6.69 -10.68
CA ILE A 364 6.68 6.57 -9.59
C ILE A 364 6.89 5.18 -8.99
N ALA A 365 7.32 5.13 -7.75
CA ALA A 365 7.52 3.85 -7.06
C ALA A 365 6.17 3.21 -6.75
N VAL A 366 5.95 1.99 -7.21
CA VAL A 366 4.69 1.28 -6.92
C VAL A 366 4.96 -0.13 -6.40
N GLU A 367 4.11 -0.58 -5.46
CA GLU A 367 4.12 -1.92 -4.89
C GLU A 367 2.70 -2.33 -4.53
N GLY A 368 2.48 -3.65 -4.39
CA GLY A 368 1.24 -4.20 -3.86
C GLY A 368 0.48 -5.04 -4.87
N SER A 369 -0.22 -6.05 -4.34
CA SER A 369 -0.83 -7.14 -5.10
C SER A 369 -1.86 -6.69 -6.15
N VAL A 370 -2.54 -5.56 -5.94
CA VAL A 370 -3.48 -5.00 -6.93
C VAL A 370 -2.71 -4.50 -8.15
N LEU A 371 -1.62 -3.75 -7.93
CA LEU A 371 -0.81 -3.19 -9.03
C LEU A 371 0.04 -4.26 -9.73
N GLU A 372 0.49 -5.29 -9.00
CA GLU A 372 1.35 -6.35 -9.53
C GLU A 372 0.57 -7.40 -10.32
N HIS A 373 -0.62 -7.79 -9.84
CA HIS A 373 -1.29 -9.00 -10.33
C HIS A 373 -2.57 -8.73 -11.11
N VAL A 374 -3.23 -7.59 -10.91
CA VAL A 374 -4.42 -7.27 -11.70
C VAL A 374 -4.00 -6.84 -13.10
N ARG A 375 -4.47 -7.59 -14.10
CA ARG A 375 -4.11 -7.38 -15.51
C ARG A 375 -4.43 -5.95 -15.97
N GLY A 376 -3.41 -5.24 -16.41
CA GLY A 376 -3.53 -3.87 -16.95
C GLY A 376 -3.62 -2.75 -15.92
N SER A 377 -3.52 -3.05 -14.61
CA SER A 377 -3.63 -2.02 -13.56
C SER A 377 -2.57 -0.91 -13.69
N LEU A 378 -1.30 -1.26 -13.93
CA LEU A 378 -0.25 -0.28 -14.15
C LEU A 378 -0.50 0.59 -15.38
N PHE A 379 -0.95 0.00 -16.49
CA PHE A 379 -1.30 0.74 -17.70
C PHE A 379 -2.44 1.73 -17.44
N MET A 380 -3.49 1.31 -16.73
CA MET A 380 -4.63 2.18 -16.40
C MET A 380 -4.26 3.28 -15.40
N LEU A 381 -3.32 3.02 -14.50
CA LEU A 381 -2.75 4.02 -13.60
C LEU A 381 -1.97 5.07 -14.41
N GLU A 382 -1.09 4.65 -15.30
CA GLU A 382 -0.29 5.53 -16.17
C GLU A 382 -1.18 6.32 -17.14
N ASP A 383 -2.21 5.69 -17.70
CA ASP A 383 -3.20 6.36 -18.57
C ASP A 383 -3.93 7.48 -17.81
N ALA A 384 -4.33 7.24 -16.56
CA ALA A 384 -4.95 8.26 -15.70
C ALA A 384 -4.00 9.43 -15.41
N LEU A 385 -2.71 9.19 -15.23
CA LEU A 385 -1.69 10.24 -15.11
C LEU A 385 -1.66 11.11 -16.38
N HIS A 386 -1.62 10.49 -17.55
CA HIS A 386 -1.59 11.19 -18.84
C HIS A 386 -2.87 11.98 -19.10
N ILE A 387 -4.04 11.43 -18.78
CA ILE A 387 -5.33 12.09 -18.87
C ILE A 387 -5.35 13.36 -18.01
N CYS A 388 -4.94 13.25 -16.75
CA CYS A 388 -4.90 14.39 -15.84
C CYS A 388 -3.91 15.45 -16.30
N GLN A 389 -2.72 15.07 -16.78
CA GLN A 389 -1.73 15.99 -17.32
C GLN A 389 -2.25 16.73 -18.54
N ALA A 390 -2.86 16.03 -19.47
CA ALA A 390 -3.41 16.64 -20.69
C ALA A 390 -4.51 17.68 -20.39
N GLY A 391 -5.30 17.44 -19.36
CA GLY A 391 -6.31 18.37 -18.88
C GLY A 391 -5.74 19.56 -18.10
N PHE A 392 -4.64 19.35 -17.34
CA PHE A 392 -4.02 20.36 -16.50
C PHE A 392 -3.08 21.29 -17.27
N ALA A 393 -2.17 20.76 -18.07
CA ALA A 393 -1.15 21.54 -18.78
C ALA A 393 -1.07 21.12 -20.26
N ARG A 394 -1.93 21.68 -21.07
CA ARG A 394 -1.99 21.39 -22.51
C ARG A 394 -0.63 21.56 -23.18
N GLY A 395 -0.20 20.56 -23.93
CA GLY A 395 1.05 20.56 -24.70
C GLY A 395 2.31 20.21 -23.88
N LYS A 396 2.24 20.06 -22.58
CA LYS A 396 3.32 19.49 -21.75
C LYS A 396 3.14 17.98 -21.61
N LYS A 397 4.18 17.22 -21.93
CA LYS A 397 4.19 15.77 -21.69
C LYS A 397 4.61 15.50 -20.25
N ILE A 398 4.01 14.48 -19.65
CA ILE A 398 4.51 13.89 -18.41
C ILE A 398 5.50 12.79 -18.80
N GLU A 399 6.66 12.79 -18.17
CA GLU A 399 7.66 11.70 -18.28
C GLU A 399 7.79 10.97 -16.94
N ALA A 400 6.67 10.84 -16.20
CA ALA A 400 6.59 10.11 -14.95
C ALA A 400 5.89 8.77 -15.20
N SER A 401 6.60 7.67 -14.99
CA SER A 401 6.10 6.32 -15.25
C SER A 401 6.12 5.46 -13.98
N PRO A 402 5.06 4.65 -13.74
CA PRO A 402 5.03 3.73 -12.60
C PRO A 402 6.02 2.57 -12.81
N VAL A 403 6.81 2.29 -11.78
CA VAL A 403 7.78 1.18 -11.75
C VAL A 403 7.55 0.32 -10.53
N LEU A 404 7.34 -0.98 -10.74
CA LEU A 404 7.25 -1.95 -9.65
C LEU A 404 8.59 -2.11 -8.94
N VAL A 405 8.60 -1.83 -7.64
CA VAL A 405 9.80 -1.97 -6.79
C VAL A 405 9.65 -3.23 -5.95
N LYS A 406 10.52 -4.20 -6.21
CA LYS A 406 10.51 -5.46 -5.45
C LYS A 406 11.25 -5.31 -4.13
N ASP A 407 10.70 -5.94 -3.08
CA ASP A 407 11.26 -5.90 -1.72
C ASP A 407 11.48 -4.47 -1.18
N GLY A 408 10.68 -3.50 -1.67
CA GLY A 408 10.78 -2.09 -1.32
C GLY A 408 10.88 -1.83 0.18
N PRO A 409 9.98 -2.35 1.03
CA PRO A 409 10.02 -2.16 2.48
C PRO A 409 11.34 -2.63 3.12
N SER A 410 11.89 -3.78 2.71
CA SER A 410 13.15 -4.28 3.25
C SER A 410 14.36 -3.46 2.77
N VAL A 411 14.43 -3.15 1.47
CA VAL A 411 15.54 -2.37 0.91
C VAL A 411 15.53 -0.94 1.45
N GLY A 412 14.35 -0.31 1.51
CA GLY A 412 14.20 1.02 2.07
C GLY A 412 14.56 1.11 3.55
N ALA A 413 14.22 0.09 4.35
CA ALA A 413 14.64 0.03 5.75
C ALA A 413 16.18 -0.02 5.89
N ALA A 414 16.88 -0.79 5.05
CA ALA A 414 18.35 -0.81 5.06
C ALA A 414 18.95 0.55 4.67
N ILE A 415 18.34 1.25 3.69
CA ILE A 415 18.75 2.59 3.27
C ILE A 415 18.52 3.59 4.40
N ALA A 416 17.35 3.54 5.05
CA ALA A 416 17.04 4.39 6.21
C ALA A 416 18.06 4.17 7.33
N ALA A 417 18.46 2.91 7.61
CA ALA A 417 19.51 2.62 8.57
C ALA A 417 20.86 3.22 8.17
N ALA A 418 21.22 3.17 6.88
CA ALA A 418 22.44 3.78 6.36
C ALA A 418 22.43 5.31 6.54
N MET A 419 21.31 5.96 6.24
CA MET A 419 21.14 7.41 6.38
C MET A 419 21.18 7.84 7.85
N ALA A 420 20.47 7.13 8.74
CA ALA A 420 20.40 7.47 10.17
C ALA A 420 21.69 7.16 10.94
N ALA A 421 22.47 6.17 10.53
CA ALA A 421 23.73 5.81 11.19
C ALA A 421 24.87 6.84 11.01
N HIS A 422 24.73 7.78 10.08
CA HIS A 422 25.73 8.80 9.76
C HIS A 422 25.34 10.20 10.28
N HIS A 423 24.19 10.30 10.97
CA HIS A 423 23.78 11.48 11.73
C HIS A 423 23.94 11.25 13.23
#